data_62b3559ab68cec5e44e71f3aaf6a5632
#
_entry.id   62b3559ab68cec5e44e71f3aaf6a5632
#
_cell.length_a   1.000
_cell.length_b   1.000
_cell.length_c   1.000
_cell.angle_alpha   90.00
_cell.angle_beta   90.00
_cell.angle_gamma   90.00
#
_symmetry.space_group_name_H-M   'P 1'
#
loop_
_entity.id
_entity.type
_entity.pdbx_description
1 polymer ?
#
loop_
_entity_poly.entity_id
_entity_poly.type
_entity_poly.pdbx_seq_one_letter_code
_entity_poly.pdbx_strand_id
1 'polypeptide(L)'
;MGDWKGMIDVSGFINTYDNMIEFSFGFYNPSNGNQIDPYTSAGLAELIYVQQTLGYTINQIIGFGAQNVENARITGVELSFNSMGKIGEVEVVSLIGYTYMNPVSLNNEPKYSVYNSDSTTNMLKYRFKHLVRADIEAVYKKWSFGVSNRYNSFMRNIDKVFEEPIAQNTYILPGLKAYRSVYNKGNLVFDARVGYQINDTFKVSLIANNVFNSETSSRPGDIQAPRNFLVQLAMKF
;
A
#
# COMPACT_ATOMS: atom_id res chain seq x y z
N MET A 1 -29.94 -0.70 29.75
CA MET A 1 -29.17 -0.85 28.48
C MET A 1 -28.68 0.54 28.11
N GLY A 2 -27.38 0.73 27.96
CA GLY A 2 -26.85 2.04 27.50
C GLY A 2 -27.34 2.36 26.09
N ASP A 3 -27.48 3.66 25.78
CA ASP A 3 -27.93 4.15 24.47
C ASP A 3 -26.86 3.92 23.42
N TRP A 4 -26.84 2.73 22.81
CA TRP A 4 -26.00 2.44 21.67
C TRP A 4 -26.64 2.94 20.39
N LYS A 5 -25.85 3.68 19.61
CA LYS A 5 -26.19 4.06 18.24
C LYS A 5 -25.15 3.43 17.32
N GLY A 6 -25.61 2.82 16.25
CA GLY A 6 -24.73 2.22 15.26
C GLY A 6 -25.28 2.42 13.86
N MET A 7 -24.38 2.49 12.90
CA MET A 7 -24.68 2.57 11.48
C MET A 7 -23.83 1.56 10.76
N ILE A 8 -24.45 0.80 9.90
CA ILE A 8 -23.77 -0.08 8.93
C ILE A 8 -24.03 0.53 7.56
N ASP A 9 -22.96 0.72 6.82
CA ASP A 9 -23.03 1.13 5.42
C ASP A 9 -22.38 0.06 4.54
N VAL A 10 -23.04 -0.28 3.44
CA VAL A 10 -22.57 -1.27 2.47
C VAL A 10 -22.69 -0.65 1.09
N SER A 11 -21.59 -0.54 0.39
CA SER A 11 -21.58 -0.05 -0.99
C SER A 11 -20.83 -0.99 -1.92
N GLY A 12 -21.27 -1.06 -3.16
CA GLY A 12 -20.57 -1.72 -4.25
C GLY A 12 -20.14 -0.71 -5.30
N PHE A 13 -19.01 -0.93 -5.93
CA PHE A 13 -18.53 -0.02 -6.97
C PHE A 13 -17.93 -0.76 -8.17
N ILE A 14 -18.06 -0.13 -9.33
CA ILE A 14 -17.42 -0.55 -10.58
C ILE A 14 -16.84 0.70 -11.22
N ASN A 15 -15.51 0.76 -11.28
CA ASN A 15 -14.78 1.83 -11.94
C ASN A 15 -14.10 1.28 -13.18
N THR A 16 -14.42 1.81 -14.33
CA THR A 16 -13.78 1.48 -15.61
C THR A 16 -12.94 2.67 -16.05
N TYR A 17 -11.74 2.37 -16.51
CA TYR A 17 -10.77 3.34 -16.98
C TYR A 17 -10.41 3.02 -18.41
N ASP A 18 -10.56 4.00 -19.29
CA ASP A 18 -10.09 3.93 -20.67
C ASP A 18 -8.75 4.68 -20.77
N ASN A 19 -7.76 4.08 -21.43
CA ASN A 19 -6.42 4.64 -21.58
C ASN A 19 -5.77 5.02 -20.23
N MET A 20 -5.88 4.15 -19.23
CA MET A 20 -5.28 4.36 -17.92
C MET A 20 -3.76 4.43 -18.03
N ILE A 21 -3.16 5.43 -17.39
CA ILE A 21 -1.71 5.57 -17.29
C ILE A 21 -1.25 5.06 -15.93
N GLU A 22 -0.27 4.17 -15.94
CA GLU A 22 0.46 3.74 -14.73
C GLU A 22 1.95 4.05 -14.87
N PHE A 23 2.60 4.25 -13.73
CA PHE A 23 4.06 4.32 -13.70
C PHE A 23 4.63 2.91 -13.52
N SER A 24 5.60 2.57 -14.38
CA SER A 24 6.36 1.33 -14.33
C SER A 24 7.82 1.63 -14.03
N PHE A 25 8.41 0.90 -13.11
CA PHE A 25 9.83 1.00 -12.87
C PHE A 25 10.59 0.06 -13.80
N GLY A 26 11.64 0.55 -14.46
CA GLY A 26 12.39 -0.24 -15.41
C GLY A 26 13.51 0.54 -16.09
N PHE A 27 13.96 0.00 -17.21
CA PHE A 27 14.96 0.65 -18.07
C PHE A 27 14.27 1.39 -19.21
N TYR A 28 14.76 2.56 -19.51
CA TYR A 28 14.21 3.41 -20.57
C TYR A 28 15.33 3.88 -21.48
N ASN A 29 15.07 3.88 -22.78
CA ASN A 29 15.99 4.45 -23.77
C ASN A 29 15.85 5.97 -23.75
N PRO A 30 16.90 6.72 -23.37
CA PRO A 30 16.83 8.18 -23.27
C PRO A 30 16.60 8.87 -24.61
N SER A 31 16.90 8.21 -25.73
CA SER A 31 16.75 8.79 -27.07
C SER A 31 15.31 8.81 -27.58
N ASN A 32 14.46 7.89 -27.09
CA ASN A 32 13.07 7.76 -27.57
C ASN A 32 12.03 7.61 -26.46
N GLY A 33 12.47 7.48 -25.19
CA GLY A 33 11.59 7.31 -24.04
C GLY A 33 10.95 5.94 -23.90
N ASN A 34 11.25 4.99 -24.78
CA ASN A 34 10.67 3.64 -24.74
C ASN A 34 11.26 2.81 -23.61
N GLN A 35 10.41 1.98 -23.01
CA GLN A 35 10.87 1.01 -22.02
C GLN A 35 11.63 -0.13 -22.72
N ILE A 36 12.78 -0.48 -22.13
CA ILE A 36 13.64 -1.58 -22.59
C ILE A 36 13.29 -2.81 -21.74
N ASP A 37 12.94 -3.91 -22.37
CA ASP A 37 12.72 -5.19 -21.70
C ASP A 37 14.02 -6.01 -21.58
N PRO A 38 14.68 -6.01 -20.41
CA PRO A 38 15.97 -6.70 -20.24
C PRO A 38 15.86 -8.23 -20.25
N TYR A 39 14.65 -8.78 -20.30
CA TYR A 39 14.37 -10.22 -20.30
C TYR A 39 14.21 -10.80 -21.71
N THR A 40 14.29 -9.96 -22.74
CA THR A 40 14.30 -10.39 -24.15
C THR A 40 15.66 -10.16 -24.79
N SER A 41 15.99 -10.96 -25.81
CA SER A 41 17.25 -10.79 -26.55
C SER A 41 17.35 -9.42 -27.23
N ALA A 42 16.23 -8.91 -27.75
CA ALA A 42 16.17 -7.59 -28.38
C ALA A 42 16.38 -6.46 -27.37
N GLY A 43 15.70 -6.51 -26.23
CA GLY A 43 15.85 -5.51 -25.18
C GLY A 43 17.23 -5.56 -24.52
N LEU A 44 17.80 -6.76 -24.36
CA LEU A 44 19.19 -6.87 -23.87
C LEU A 44 20.19 -6.24 -24.85
N ALA A 45 20.00 -6.45 -26.15
CA ALA A 45 20.84 -5.81 -27.19
C ALA A 45 20.66 -4.28 -27.18
N GLU A 46 19.43 -3.79 -27.00
CA GLU A 46 19.16 -2.36 -26.88
C GLU A 46 19.80 -1.76 -25.61
N LEU A 47 19.72 -2.46 -24.47
CA LEU A 47 20.37 -2.04 -23.23
C LEU A 47 21.88 -1.92 -23.39
N ILE A 48 22.52 -2.90 -24.04
CA ILE A 48 23.95 -2.86 -24.38
C ILE A 48 24.27 -1.69 -25.30
N TYR A 49 23.47 -1.48 -26.36
CA TYR A 49 23.64 -0.36 -27.28
C TYR A 49 23.56 1.00 -26.58
N VAL A 50 22.57 1.20 -25.73
CA VAL A 50 22.38 2.45 -24.96
C VAL A 50 23.57 2.71 -24.04
N GLN A 51 24.13 1.66 -23.41
CA GLN A 51 25.27 1.81 -22.51
C GLN A 51 26.59 1.98 -23.27
N GLN A 52 26.87 1.12 -24.24
CA GLN A 52 28.19 1.06 -24.89
C GLN A 52 28.34 2.05 -26.06
N THR A 53 27.25 2.29 -26.81
CA THR A 53 27.30 3.13 -28.00
C THR A 53 26.87 4.55 -27.70
N LEU A 54 25.77 4.73 -26.92
CA LEU A 54 25.27 6.06 -26.56
C LEU A 54 25.94 6.60 -25.27
N GLY A 55 26.69 5.77 -24.54
CA GLY A 55 27.47 6.22 -23.37
C GLY A 55 26.66 6.47 -22.09
N TYR A 56 25.39 6.05 -22.01
CA TYR A 56 24.59 6.22 -20.80
C TYR A 56 24.95 5.20 -19.73
N THR A 57 25.05 5.65 -18.50
CA THR A 57 25.21 4.76 -17.34
C THR A 57 23.86 4.14 -16.93
N ILE A 58 23.90 3.02 -16.19
CA ILE A 58 22.70 2.34 -15.69
C ILE A 58 21.78 3.30 -14.90
N ASN A 59 22.36 4.19 -14.09
CA ASN A 59 21.62 5.15 -13.28
C ASN A 59 20.89 6.24 -14.10
N GLN A 60 21.28 6.43 -15.35
CA GLN A 60 20.65 7.39 -16.25
C GLN A 60 19.51 6.80 -17.06
N ILE A 61 19.45 5.46 -17.14
CA ILE A 61 18.45 4.74 -17.94
C ILE A 61 17.45 3.97 -17.09
N ILE A 62 17.65 3.92 -15.77
CA ILE A 62 16.72 3.26 -14.85
C ILE A 62 15.84 4.30 -14.14
N GLY A 63 14.56 4.00 -14.02
CA GLY A 63 13.62 4.92 -13.35
C GLY A 63 12.17 4.55 -13.54
N PHE A 64 11.31 5.48 -13.16
CA PHE A 64 9.88 5.39 -13.41
C PHE A 64 9.52 6.06 -14.73
N GLY A 65 8.82 5.34 -15.59
CA GLY A 65 8.23 5.88 -16.82
C GLY A 65 6.72 5.70 -16.83
N ALA A 66 6.02 6.63 -17.44
CA ALA A 66 4.58 6.51 -17.65
C ALA A 66 4.31 5.48 -18.76
N GLN A 67 3.40 4.56 -18.48
CA GLN A 67 2.94 3.57 -19.44
C GLN A 67 1.43 3.59 -19.57
N ASN A 68 0.90 3.47 -20.77
CA ASN A 68 -0.51 3.28 -21.00
C ASN A 68 -0.87 1.81 -20.76
N VAL A 69 -1.68 1.58 -19.72
CA VAL A 69 -2.25 0.28 -19.35
C VAL A 69 -3.42 -0.08 -20.26
N GLU A 70 -3.84 0.87 -21.13
CA GLU A 70 -5.05 0.82 -21.92
C GLU A 70 -6.30 0.78 -21.03
N ASN A 71 -7.06 -0.32 -21.06
CA ASN A 71 -8.33 -0.39 -20.33
C ASN A 71 -8.17 -1.17 -19.03
N ALA A 72 -8.68 -0.61 -17.94
CA ALA A 72 -8.66 -1.25 -16.64
C ALA A 72 -10.02 -1.18 -15.95
N ARG A 73 -10.27 -2.09 -15.04
CA ARG A 73 -11.49 -2.12 -14.24
C ARG A 73 -11.17 -2.47 -12.79
N ILE A 74 -11.74 -1.69 -11.89
CA ILE A 74 -11.68 -1.96 -10.45
C ILE A 74 -13.12 -2.16 -9.98
N THR A 75 -13.45 -3.37 -9.54
CA THR A 75 -14.73 -3.69 -8.92
C THR A 75 -14.51 -3.97 -7.46
N GLY A 76 -15.46 -3.65 -6.61
CA GLY A 76 -15.31 -3.91 -5.20
C GLY A 76 -16.57 -3.70 -4.37
N VAL A 77 -16.39 -3.99 -3.08
CA VAL A 77 -17.39 -3.79 -2.04
C VAL A 77 -16.72 -3.11 -0.87
N GLU A 78 -17.40 -2.13 -0.30
CA GLU A 78 -17.01 -1.46 0.93
C GLU A 78 -18.06 -1.72 2.00
N LEU A 79 -17.59 -2.02 3.20
CA LEU A 79 -18.40 -2.22 4.39
C LEU A 79 -17.86 -1.31 5.49
N SER A 80 -18.72 -0.50 6.08
CA SER A 80 -18.36 0.28 7.26
C SER A 80 -19.34 0.03 8.41
N PHE A 81 -18.78 0.01 9.60
CA PHE A 81 -19.53 -0.05 10.85
C PHE A 81 -19.03 1.06 11.76
N ASN A 82 -19.93 1.98 12.09
CA ASN A 82 -19.66 3.08 12.99
C ASN A 82 -20.60 2.93 14.17
N SER A 83 -20.08 2.98 15.39
CA SER A 83 -20.93 2.93 16.57
C SER A 83 -20.42 3.80 17.70
N MET A 84 -21.35 4.26 18.51
CA MET A 84 -21.08 4.97 19.74
C MET A 84 -22.11 4.57 20.82
N GLY A 85 -21.65 4.49 22.05
CA GLY A 85 -22.55 4.15 23.16
C GLY A 85 -21.83 4.08 24.49
N LYS A 86 -22.54 3.63 25.52
CA LYS A 86 -22.02 3.47 26.87
C LYS A 86 -22.15 2.04 27.36
N ILE A 87 -21.09 1.56 28.00
CA ILE A 87 -21.08 0.31 28.76
C ILE A 87 -20.81 0.69 30.22
N GLY A 88 -21.86 0.79 31.03
CA GLY A 88 -21.76 1.38 32.38
C GLY A 88 -21.33 2.84 32.29
N GLU A 89 -20.21 3.19 32.92
CA GLU A 89 -19.62 4.55 32.88
C GLU A 89 -18.65 4.77 31.73
N VAL A 90 -18.38 3.74 30.92
CA VAL A 90 -17.41 3.82 29.79
C VAL A 90 -18.15 4.22 28.52
N GLU A 91 -17.75 5.34 27.94
CA GLU A 91 -18.16 5.72 26.58
C GLU A 91 -17.25 5.02 25.56
N VAL A 92 -17.85 4.41 24.54
CA VAL A 92 -17.11 3.69 23.49
C VAL A 92 -17.53 4.21 22.16
N VAL A 93 -16.53 4.52 21.33
CA VAL A 93 -16.70 4.87 19.90
C VAL A 93 -15.91 3.86 19.09
N SER A 94 -16.51 3.33 18.03
CA SER A 94 -15.83 2.44 17.09
C SER A 94 -16.09 2.85 15.65
N LEU A 95 -15.04 2.80 14.84
CA LEU A 95 -15.06 3.01 13.39
C LEU A 95 -14.34 1.82 12.76
N ILE A 96 -15.07 0.99 12.01
CA ILE A 96 -14.51 -0.21 11.37
C ILE A 96 -14.86 -0.16 9.90
N GLY A 97 -13.88 -0.30 9.04
CA GLY A 97 -14.04 -0.34 7.60
C GLY A 97 -13.34 -1.54 6.99
N TYR A 98 -13.98 -2.12 6.00
CA TYR A 98 -13.43 -3.17 5.17
C TYR A 98 -13.70 -2.85 3.70
N THR A 99 -12.66 -2.95 2.87
CA THR A 99 -12.78 -2.83 1.42
C THR A 99 -12.22 -4.08 0.77
N TYR A 100 -13.02 -4.67 -0.09
CA TYR A 100 -12.56 -5.65 -1.06
C TYR A 100 -12.53 -5.01 -2.44
N MET A 101 -11.44 -5.19 -3.18
CA MET A 101 -11.35 -4.75 -4.56
C MET A 101 -10.72 -5.81 -5.46
N ASN A 102 -11.17 -5.86 -6.70
CA ASN A 102 -10.59 -6.67 -7.76
C ASN A 102 -10.11 -5.75 -8.90
N PRO A 103 -8.86 -5.27 -8.82
CA PRO A 103 -8.26 -4.36 -9.80
C PRO A 103 -7.63 -5.17 -10.93
N VAL A 104 -8.21 -5.12 -12.12
CA VAL A 104 -7.74 -5.89 -13.28
C VAL A 104 -7.48 -5.00 -14.49
N SER A 105 -6.42 -5.30 -15.24
CA SER A 105 -6.27 -4.84 -16.61
C SER A 105 -7.23 -5.63 -17.50
N LEU A 106 -7.92 -4.94 -18.39
CA LEU A 106 -8.78 -5.55 -19.42
C LEU A 106 -8.00 -5.81 -20.70
N ASN A 107 -6.75 -5.37 -20.75
CA ASN A 107 -5.87 -5.61 -21.89
C ASN A 107 -5.27 -7.02 -21.79
N ASN A 108 -5.49 -7.81 -22.82
CA ASN A 108 -4.94 -9.17 -22.94
C ASN A 108 -3.61 -9.20 -23.69
N GLU A 109 -3.03 -8.05 -24.02
CA GLU A 109 -1.76 -7.97 -24.73
C GLU A 109 -0.60 -8.47 -23.85
N PRO A 110 0.17 -9.47 -24.31
CA PRO A 110 1.28 -10.02 -23.53
C PRO A 110 2.32 -8.98 -23.13
N LYS A 111 2.53 -7.96 -23.94
CA LYS A 111 3.53 -6.89 -23.68
C LYS A 111 3.31 -6.15 -22.35
N TYR A 112 2.07 -6.08 -21.87
CA TYR A 112 1.76 -5.42 -20.61
C TYR A 112 2.09 -6.30 -19.40
N SER A 113 1.83 -7.59 -19.49
CA SER A 113 2.04 -8.54 -18.39
C SER A 113 3.51 -8.93 -18.18
N VAL A 114 4.38 -8.75 -19.20
CA VAL A 114 5.81 -9.11 -19.08
C VAL A 114 6.58 -8.30 -18.04
N TYR A 115 6.12 -7.08 -17.75
CA TYR A 115 6.73 -6.22 -16.74
C TYR A 115 6.20 -6.45 -15.32
N ASN A 116 5.22 -7.34 -15.17
CA ASN A 116 4.61 -7.68 -13.90
C ASN A 116 5.37 -8.84 -13.23
N SER A 117 5.53 -8.79 -11.91
CA SER A 117 6.11 -9.88 -11.13
C SER A 117 5.29 -11.17 -11.21
N ASP A 118 3.96 -11.03 -11.31
CA ASP A 118 3.02 -12.12 -11.58
C ASP A 118 2.32 -11.88 -12.93
N SER A 119 2.84 -12.52 -13.98
CA SER A 119 2.27 -12.49 -15.33
C SER A 119 1.09 -13.45 -15.52
N THR A 120 0.76 -14.27 -14.52
CA THR A 120 -0.34 -15.26 -14.59
C THR A 120 -1.70 -14.65 -14.33
N THR A 121 -1.73 -13.44 -13.79
CA THR A 121 -2.95 -12.70 -13.49
C THR A 121 -2.93 -11.33 -14.17
N ASN A 122 -4.10 -10.83 -14.54
CA ASN A 122 -4.26 -9.48 -15.07
C ASN A 122 -4.40 -8.43 -13.95
N MET A 123 -3.96 -8.74 -12.73
CA MET A 123 -4.06 -7.82 -11.60
C MET A 123 -3.15 -6.61 -11.81
N LEU A 124 -3.70 -5.41 -11.61
CA LEU A 124 -2.91 -4.18 -11.65
C LEU A 124 -1.84 -4.19 -10.56
N LYS A 125 -0.67 -3.62 -10.88
CA LYS A 125 0.44 -3.49 -9.93
C LYS A 125 0.08 -2.58 -8.76
N TYR A 126 0.74 -2.80 -7.63
CA TYR A 126 0.65 -1.92 -6.44
C TYR A 126 -0.77 -1.76 -5.89
N ARG A 127 -1.59 -2.81 -5.99
CA ARG A 127 -2.95 -2.84 -5.45
C ARG A 127 -3.10 -3.94 -4.40
N PHE A 128 -3.88 -3.65 -3.38
CA PHE A 128 -4.29 -4.62 -2.36
C PHE A 128 -5.71 -5.10 -2.66
N LYS A 129 -5.99 -6.39 -2.46
CA LYS A 129 -7.36 -6.90 -2.61
C LYS A 129 -8.22 -6.64 -1.39
N HIS A 130 -7.63 -6.71 -0.21
CA HIS A 130 -8.34 -6.54 1.05
C HIS A 130 -7.69 -5.45 1.88
N LEU A 131 -8.48 -4.54 2.37
CA LEU A 131 -8.10 -3.46 3.27
C LEU A 131 -9.03 -3.50 4.48
N VAL A 132 -8.46 -3.50 5.68
CA VAL A 132 -9.21 -3.35 6.93
C VAL A 132 -8.65 -2.17 7.69
N ARG A 133 -9.53 -1.35 8.22
CA ARG A 133 -9.20 -0.30 9.18
C ARG A 133 -10.16 -0.38 10.34
N ALA A 134 -9.66 -0.32 11.56
CA ALA A 134 -10.48 -0.19 12.74
C ALA A 134 -9.86 0.80 13.70
N ASP A 135 -10.69 1.63 14.29
CA ASP A 135 -10.34 2.56 15.35
C ASP A 135 -11.39 2.43 16.45
N ILE A 136 -10.94 2.15 17.66
CA ILE A 136 -11.81 2.00 18.83
C ILE A 136 -11.25 2.87 19.94
N GLU A 137 -12.11 3.73 20.51
CA GLU A 137 -11.76 4.53 21.66
C GLU A 137 -12.76 4.31 22.79
N ALA A 138 -12.24 4.13 23.99
CA ALA A 138 -13.00 4.02 25.22
C ALA A 138 -12.63 5.17 26.16
N VAL A 139 -13.63 5.88 26.69
CA VAL A 139 -13.45 6.99 27.64
C VAL A 139 -14.09 6.63 28.96
N TYR A 140 -13.30 6.67 30.02
CA TYR A 140 -13.75 6.47 31.38
C TYR A 140 -13.29 7.63 32.27
N LYS A 141 -14.22 8.44 32.71
CA LYS A 141 -13.93 9.67 33.49
C LYS A 141 -12.94 10.58 32.76
N LYS A 142 -11.74 10.74 33.31
CA LYS A 142 -10.66 11.57 32.74
C LYS A 142 -9.72 10.81 31.82
N TRP A 143 -9.88 9.48 31.70
CA TRP A 143 -9.01 8.65 30.89
C TRP A 143 -9.64 8.31 29.54
N SER A 144 -8.83 8.33 28.49
CA SER A 144 -9.19 7.80 27.18
C SER A 144 -8.17 6.75 26.75
N PHE A 145 -8.65 5.64 26.21
CA PHE A 145 -7.85 4.54 25.68
C PHE A 145 -8.29 4.28 24.25
N GLY A 146 -7.36 4.30 23.34
CA GLY A 146 -7.66 4.07 21.94
C GLY A 146 -6.72 3.05 21.32
N VAL A 147 -7.25 2.28 20.40
CA VAL A 147 -6.50 1.35 19.54
C VAL A 147 -6.91 1.54 18.10
N SER A 148 -5.93 1.52 17.22
CA SER A 148 -6.17 1.55 15.78
C SER A 148 -5.43 0.40 15.13
N ASN A 149 -6.02 -0.21 14.12
CA ASN A 149 -5.32 -1.15 13.29
C ASN A 149 -5.56 -0.89 11.80
N ARG A 150 -4.56 -1.27 11.01
CA ARG A 150 -4.60 -1.20 9.56
C ARG A 150 -4.04 -2.50 9.01
N TYR A 151 -4.86 -3.21 8.25
CA TYR A 151 -4.43 -4.39 7.52
C TYR A 151 -4.58 -4.14 6.02
N ASN A 152 -3.51 -4.42 5.29
CA ASN A 152 -3.51 -4.49 3.84
C ASN A 152 -3.10 -5.91 3.44
N SER A 153 -3.87 -6.55 2.58
CA SER A 153 -3.49 -7.87 2.05
C SER A 153 -2.18 -7.81 1.28
N PHE A 154 -1.60 -8.96 1.01
CA PHE A 154 -0.39 -9.01 0.22
C PHE A 154 -0.57 -8.33 -1.14
N MET A 155 0.36 -7.44 -1.47
CA MET A 155 0.47 -6.79 -2.78
C MET A 155 1.01 -7.80 -3.79
N ARG A 156 0.10 -8.46 -4.49
CA ARG A 156 0.44 -9.61 -5.34
C ARG A 156 1.33 -9.23 -6.51
N ASN A 157 1.08 -8.07 -7.12
CA ASN A 157 1.76 -7.66 -8.33
C ASN A 157 2.54 -6.35 -8.16
N ILE A 158 3.80 -6.37 -8.58
CA ILE A 158 4.73 -5.25 -8.60
C ILE A 158 5.51 -5.26 -9.92
N ASP A 159 6.41 -4.30 -10.13
CA ASP A 159 7.32 -4.35 -11.27
C ASP A 159 8.29 -5.53 -11.15
N LYS A 160 8.39 -6.32 -12.22
CA LYS A 160 9.20 -7.54 -12.31
C LYS A 160 10.67 -7.31 -12.01
N VAL A 161 11.21 -6.16 -12.40
CA VAL A 161 12.63 -5.83 -12.22
C VAL A 161 13.05 -5.75 -10.74
N PHE A 162 12.10 -5.65 -9.80
CA PHE A 162 12.40 -5.70 -8.37
C PHE A 162 12.60 -7.12 -7.85
N GLU A 163 12.02 -8.13 -8.49
CA GLU A 163 12.07 -9.53 -8.05
C GLU A 163 13.01 -10.39 -8.89
N GLU A 164 13.17 -10.05 -10.17
CA GLU A 164 13.98 -10.86 -11.09
C GLU A 164 15.32 -10.20 -11.38
N PRO A 165 16.38 -11.00 -11.59
CA PRO A 165 17.67 -10.45 -11.97
C PRO A 165 17.60 -9.86 -13.38
N ILE A 166 18.29 -8.77 -13.57
CA ILE A 166 18.61 -8.20 -14.87
C ILE A 166 19.86 -8.89 -15.45
N ALA A 167 20.38 -8.38 -16.57
CA ALA A 167 21.56 -8.96 -17.22
C ALA A 167 22.70 -9.28 -16.22
N GLN A 168 23.39 -10.40 -16.44
CA GLN A 168 24.52 -10.88 -15.63
C GLN A 168 24.18 -11.17 -14.16
N ASN A 169 22.94 -11.58 -13.88
CA ASN A 169 22.46 -11.91 -12.54
C ASN A 169 22.53 -10.75 -11.54
N THR A 170 22.42 -9.52 -12.02
CA THR A 170 22.38 -8.32 -11.19
C THR A 170 20.95 -8.03 -10.73
N TYR A 171 20.76 -7.81 -9.45
CA TYR A 171 19.47 -7.47 -8.85
C TYR A 171 19.42 -5.98 -8.48
N ILE A 172 18.29 -5.31 -8.75
CA ILE A 172 18.04 -3.94 -8.26
C ILE A 172 17.80 -3.96 -6.76
N LEU A 173 17.00 -4.92 -6.28
CA LEU A 173 16.74 -5.15 -4.85
C LEU A 173 17.06 -6.61 -4.49
N PRO A 174 18.34 -6.91 -4.17
CA PRO A 174 18.74 -8.26 -3.81
C PRO A 174 17.93 -8.80 -2.62
N GLY A 175 17.42 -10.04 -2.75
CA GLY A 175 16.68 -10.71 -1.69
C GLY A 175 15.18 -10.38 -1.63
N LEU A 176 14.66 -9.38 -2.36
CA LEU A 176 13.26 -9.01 -2.29
C LEU A 176 12.32 -10.16 -2.68
N LYS A 177 12.65 -10.93 -3.72
CA LYS A 177 11.84 -12.10 -4.13
C LYS A 177 11.74 -13.13 -3.01
N ALA A 178 12.87 -13.47 -2.37
CA ALA A 178 12.90 -14.40 -1.25
C ALA A 178 12.11 -13.84 -0.03
N TYR A 179 12.29 -12.58 0.30
CA TYR A 179 11.51 -11.90 1.34
C TYR A 179 10.01 -12.01 1.07
N ARG A 180 9.56 -11.63 -0.12
CA ARG A 180 8.13 -11.65 -0.49
C ARG A 180 7.53 -13.06 -0.53
N SER A 181 8.33 -14.08 -0.83
CA SER A 181 7.86 -15.48 -0.79
C SER A 181 7.54 -15.96 0.64
N VAL A 182 8.22 -15.41 1.63
CA VAL A 182 8.01 -15.72 3.07
C VAL A 182 6.95 -14.78 3.67
N TYR A 183 7.06 -13.49 3.43
CA TYR A 183 6.18 -12.45 4.00
C TYR A 183 5.06 -12.09 3.00
N ASN A 184 4.15 -13.05 2.76
CA ASN A 184 3.09 -12.97 1.74
C ASN A 184 1.66 -12.93 2.31
N LYS A 185 1.51 -12.64 3.62
CA LYS A 185 0.20 -12.60 4.29
C LYS A 185 -0.39 -11.19 4.40
N GLY A 186 0.32 -10.19 3.87
CA GLY A 186 -0.05 -8.78 4.02
C GLY A 186 0.58 -8.13 5.24
N ASN A 187 0.19 -6.89 5.47
CA ASN A 187 0.79 -6.01 6.48
C ASN A 187 -0.27 -5.63 7.51
N LEU A 188 0.01 -5.90 8.80
CA LEU A 188 -0.81 -5.47 9.92
C LEU A 188 -0.01 -4.46 10.76
N VAL A 189 -0.54 -3.27 10.91
CA VAL A 189 0.00 -2.22 11.79
C VAL A 189 -1.00 -1.95 12.90
N PHE A 190 -0.52 -1.91 14.12
CA PHE A 190 -1.32 -1.67 15.30
C PHE A 190 -0.78 -0.45 16.07
N ASP A 191 -1.65 0.51 16.33
CA ASP A 191 -1.34 1.72 17.08
C ASP A 191 -2.15 1.72 18.39
N ALA A 192 -1.59 2.27 19.46
CA ALA A 192 -2.26 2.41 20.75
C ALA A 192 -2.09 3.82 21.28
N ARG A 193 -3.12 4.32 21.98
CA ARG A 193 -3.07 5.64 22.61
C ARG A 193 -3.73 5.63 23.97
N VAL A 194 -3.17 6.40 24.89
CA VAL A 194 -3.75 6.69 26.19
C VAL A 194 -3.74 8.20 26.42
N GLY A 195 -4.86 8.74 26.83
CA GLY A 195 -5.00 10.16 27.11
C GLY A 195 -5.54 10.40 28.53
N TYR A 196 -5.17 11.54 29.11
CA TYR A 196 -5.66 11.99 30.39
C TYR A 196 -6.11 13.46 30.30
N GLN A 197 -7.37 13.71 30.66
CA GLN A 197 -7.95 15.05 30.75
C GLN A 197 -7.52 15.69 32.09
N ILE A 198 -6.57 16.62 32.05
CA ILE A 198 -6.03 17.29 33.24
C ILE A 198 -7.12 18.15 33.85
N ASN A 199 -7.71 19.01 33.03
CA ASN A 199 -8.83 19.89 33.34
C ASN A 199 -9.67 20.16 32.08
N ASP A 200 -10.67 21.03 32.13
CA ASP A 200 -11.57 21.30 31.01
C ASP A 200 -10.85 21.86 29.76
N THR A 201 -9.67 22.44 29.95
CA THR A 201 -8.87 23.10 28.93
C THR A 201 -7.78 22.17 28.36
N PHE A 202 -7.12 21.35 29.19
CA PHE A 202 -5.93 20.62 28.80
C PHE A 202 -6.10 19.10 28.83
N LYS A 203 -5.69 18.43 27.76
CA LYS A 203 -5.56 16.97 27.65
C LYS A 203 -4.13 16.62 27.23
N VAL A 204 -3.51 15.66 27.90
CA VAL A 204 -2.24 15.05 27.49
C VAL A 204 -2.49 13.66 26.98
N SER A 205 -1.80 13.25 25.92
CA SER A 205 -1.90 11.89 25.38
C SER A 205 -0.53 11.34 25.04
N LEU A 206 -0.34 10.05 25.29
CA LEU A 206 0.78 9.25 24.82
C LEU A 206 0.28 8.34 23.71
N ILE A 207 0.97 8.35 22.58
CA ILE A 207 0.63 7.57 21.39
C ILE A 207 1.82 6.69 21.05
N ALA A 208 1.58 5.39 20.88
CA ALA A 208 2.55 4.43 20.38
C ALA A 208 2.08 3.97 18.99
N ASN A 209 2.77 4.40 17.96
CA ASN A 209 2.53 3.94 16.59
C ASN A 209 3.33 2.68 16.31
N ASN A 210 2.75 1.78 15.52
CA ASN A 210 3.36 0.51 15.14
C ASN A 210 3.89 -0.27 16.35
N VAL A 211 3.02 -0.53 17.33
CA VAL A 211 3.34 -1.14 18.64
C VAL A 211 4.16 -2.43 18.50
N PHE A 212 3.85 -3.25 17.49
CA PHE A 212 4.53 -4.52 17.26
C PHE A 212 5.80 -4.38 16.42
N ASN A 213 6.16 -3.14 16.03
CA ASN A 213 7.30 -2.86 15.15
C ASN A 213 7.27 -3.68 13.86
N SER A 214 6.07 -3.80 13.27
CA SER A 214 5.86 -4.52 12.02
C SER A 214 6.60 -3.79 10.90
N GLU A 215 7.43 -4.52 10.16
CA GLU A 215 8.06 -4.01 8.95
C GLU A 215 7.03 -4.00 7.82
N THR A 216 6.74 -2.84 7.30
CA THR A 216 5.76 -2.66 6.23
C THR A 216 6.30 -1.75 5.14
N SER A 217 5.86 -2.01 3.92
CA SER A 217 6.25 -1.22 2.75
C SER A 217 5.02 -0.93 1.90
N SER A 218 4.89 0.31 1.43
CA SER A 218 3.82 0.70 0.50
C SER A 218 4.18 0.34 -0.94
N ARG A 219 5.48 0.31 -1.25
CA ARG A 219 6.09 -0.10 -2.53
C ARG A 219 7.48 -0.65 -2.25
N PRO A 220 8.10 -1.42 -3.17
CA PRO A 220 9.49 -1.82 -3.04
C PRO A 220 10.40 -0.62 -2.79
N GLY A 221 11.21 -0.70 -1.73
CA GLY A 221 12.11 0.37 -1.31
C GLY A 221 11.49 1.49 -0.46
N ASP A 222 10.16 1.54 -0.31
CA ASP A 222 9.47 2.53 0.54
C ASP A 222 9.09 1.90 1.88
N ILE A 223 10.08 1.79 2.78
CA ILE A 223 9.91 1.24 4.12
C ILE A 223 9.20 2.28 5.00
N GLN A 224 8.11 1.86 5.62
CA GLN A 224 7.33 2.71 6.50
C GLN A 224 7.98 2.86 7.88
N ALA A 225 7.56 3.90 8.61
CA ALA A 225 8.13 4.23 9.90
C ALA A 225 8.07 3.04 10.88
N PRO A 226 9.17 2.75 11.60
CA PRO A 226 9.18 1.77 12.67
C PRO A 226 8.33 2.26 13.85
N ARG A 227 8.26 1.44 14.92
CA ARG A 227 7.62 1.85 16.16
C ARG A 227 8.17 3.19 16.65
N ASN A 228 7.26 4.10 16.96
CA ASN A 228 7.59 5.40 17.51
C ASN A 228 6.58 5.82 18.57
N PHE A 229 6.98 6.77 19.42
CA PHE A 229 6.18 7.29 20.50
C PHE A 229 6.04 8.80 20.35
N LEU A 230 4.82 9.30 20.57
CA LEU A 230 4.52 10.73 20.55
C LEU A 230 3.82 11.13 21.85
N VAL A 231 4.14 12.32 22.32
CA VAL A 231 3.38 13.01 23.37
C VAL A 231 2.62 14.14 22.71
N GLN A 232 1.33 14.18 22.92
CA GLN A 232 0.45 15.22 22.40
C GLN A 232 -0.17 16.00 23.57
N LEU A 233 -0.09 17.33 23.51
CA LEU A 233 -0.84 18.23 24.38
C LEU A 233 -1.94 18.91 23.55
N ALA A 234 -3.18 18.71 23.92
CA ALA A 234 -4.32 19.37 23.31
C ALA A 234 -4.88 20.43 24.27
N MET A 235 -5.23 21.59 23.70
CA MET A 235 -5.83 22.71 24.44
C MET A 235 -7.13 23.12 23.76
N LYS A 236 -8.20 23.23 24.55
CA LYS A 236 -9.50 23.72 24.12
C LYS A 236 -9.67 25.16 24.59
N PHE A 237 -10.02 26.06 23.68
CA PHE A 237 -10.34 27.47 23.93
C PHE A 237 -11.84 27.70 24.05
#